data_6436466d6722685dd8fd44a366c88695
#
_entry.id   6436466d6722685dd8fd44a366c88695
#
_cell.length_a   1.000
_cell.length_b   1.000
_cell.length_c   1.000
_cell.angle_alpha   90.00
_cell.angle_beta   90.00
_cell.angle_gamma   90.00
#
_symmetry.space_group_name_H-M   'P 1'
#
loop_
_entity.id
_entity.type
_entity.pdbx_description
1 polymer ?
#
loop_
_entity_poly.entity_id
_entity_poly.type
_entity_poly.pdbx_seq_one_letter_code
_entity_poly.pdbx_strand_id
1 'polypeptide(L)'
;QPIWWADDINAWVVSRYDDVRAIMKDAKKFSSKAMGERDHEISLPLLTDDPPKHTQLRAIVNKAFTSKTLKSMELEVKDMVSTMLDRLDPNQPVDISADFTIPLPIAVISKLMGIPFAKKDDFKRWSDALTGTSSANSLEERMPQIMEMATFFQSLIPERRQNPGEDLISKIVAAEVDGRALEDMEIVGFNMLLLIAGNETTTN
;
A
#
# COMPACT_ATOMS: atom_id res chain seq x y z
N GLN A 1 -9.82 -30.55 4.64
CA GLN A 1 -9.35 -30.92 3.29
C GLN A 1 -8.26 -29.94 2.87
N PRO A 2 -7.21 -30.41 2.18
CA PRO A 2 -6.11 -29.53 1.76
C PRO A 2 -6.50 -28.60 0.60
N ILE A 3 -7.49 -28.99 -0.20
CA ILE A 3 -8.06 -28.21 -1.29
C ILE A 3 -9.57 -28.44 -1.27
N TRP A 4 -10.36 -27.35 -1.29
CA TRP A 4 -11.83 -27.43 -1.35
C TRP A 4 -12.42 -26.22 -2.07
N TRP A 5 -13.60 -26.42 -2.62
CA TRP A 5 -14.40 -25.33 -3.17
C TRP A 5 -15.15 -24.63 -2.04
N ALA A 6 -15.06 -23.31 -1.96
CA ALA A 6 -15.79 -22.48 -1.01
C ALA A 6 -16.88 -21.69 -1.77
N ASP A 7 -18.13 -22.08 -1.53
CA ASP A 7 -19.30 -21.53 -2.26
C ASP A 7 -19.54 -20.06 -1.91
N ASP A 8 -19.27 -19.67 -0.67
CA ASP A 8 -19.43 -18.33 -0.14
C ASP A 8 -18.55 -17.27 -0.84
N ILE A 9 -17.35 -17.67 -1.25
CA ILE A 9 -16.41 -16.80 -1.98
C ILE A 9 -16.27 -17.18 -3.46
N ASN A 10 -16.99 -18.21 -3.93
CA ASN A 10 -16.93 -18.74 -5.29
C ASN A 10 -15.48 -19.01 -5.74
N ALA A 11 -14.70 -19.70 -4.90
CA ALA A 11 -13.28 -19.94 -5.14
C ALA A 11 -12.78 -21.28 -4.59
N TRP A 12 -11.69 -21.79 -5.16
CA TRP A 12 -10.91 -22.86 -4.57
C TRP A 12 -10.04 -22.33 -3.44
N VAL A 13 -10.15 -22.94 -2.27
CA VAL A 13 -9.28 -22.67 -1.12
C VAL A 13 -8.21 -23.73 -1.03
N VAL A 14 -6.96 -23.31 -0.87
CA VAL A 14 -5.78 -24.17 -0.75
C VAL A 14 -5.08 -23.87 0.55
N SER A 15 -4.84 -24.89 1.40
CA SER A 15 -4.29 -24.69 2.76
C SER A 15 -2.95 -25.37 3.02
N ARG A 16 -2.48 -26.28 2.15
CA ARG A 16 -1.17 -26.93 2.34
C ARG A 16 -0.05 -26.00 1.88
N TYR A 17 0.97 -25.86 2.69
CA TYR A 17 2.12 -24.99 2.42
C TYR A 17 2.74 -25.22 1.04
N ASP A 18 3.01 -26.49 0.67
CA ASP A 18 3.66 -26.81 -0.61
C ASP A 18 2.77 -26.46 -1.80
N ASP A 19 1.46 -26.70 -1.70
CA ASP A 19 0.50 -26.39 -2.75
C ASP A 19 0.36 -24.84 -2.92
N VAL A 20 0.21 -24.12 -1.81
CA VAL A 20 0.19 -22.64 -1.82
C VAL A 20 1.48 -22.08 -2.42
N ARG A 21 2.64 -22.59 -2.00
CA ARG A 21 3.94 -22.17 -2.52
C ARG A 21 4.10 -22.47 -4.02
N ALA A 22 3.60 -23.61 -4.49
CA ALA A 22 3.63 -23.98 -5.91
C ALA A 22 2.74 -23.03 -6.74
N ILE A 23 1.53 -22.75 -6.27
CA ILE A 23 0.58 -21.81 -6.90
C ILE A 23 1.19 -20.39 -6.99
N MET A 24 1.70 -19.85 -5.88
CA MET A 24 2.27 -18.51 -5.85
C MET A 24 3.52 -18.33 -6.72
N LYS A 25 4.21 -19.41 -7.08
CA LYS A 25 5.40 -19.37 -7.95
C LYS A 25 5.10 -19.56 -9.43
N ASP A 26 3.95 -20.06 -9.79
CA ASP A 26 3.59 -20.39 -11.17
C ASP A 26 2.60 -19.36 -11.76
N ALA A 27 3.09 -18.13 -11.94
CA ALA A 27 2.29 -17.05 -12.54
C ALA A 27 1.83 -17.34 -13.99
N LYS A 28 2.36 -18.40 -14.65
CA LYS A 28 1.89 -18.81 -15.97
C LYS A 28 0.56 -19.57 -15.90
N LYS A 29 0.33 -20.30 -14.81
CA LYS A 29 -0.91 -21.07 -14.60
C LYS A 29 -1.90 -20.34 -13.71
N PHE A 30 -1.39 -19.55 -12.74
CA PHE A 30 -2.19 -18.88 -11.73
C PHE A 30 -1.97 -17.37 -11.86
N SER A 31 -2.88 -16.72 -12.55
CA SER A 31 -2.84 -15.28 -12.82
C SER A 31 -3.38 -14.48 -11.63
N SER A 32 -2.72 -13.36 -11.30
CA SER A 32 -3.22 -12.38 -10.33
C SER A 32 -4.33 -11.48 -10.90
N LYS A 33 -4.51 -11.44 -12.22
CA LYS A 33 -5.54 -10.62 -12.89
C LYS A 33 -6.97 -10.97 -12.45
N ALA A 34 -7.21 -12.25 -12.13
CA ALA A 34 -8.51 -12.71 -11.64
C ALA A 34 -8.97 -12.01 -10.34
N MET A 35 -8.05 -11.44 -9.57
CA MET A 35 -8.40 -10.63 -8.39
C MET A 35 -9.05 -9.31 -8.79
N GLY A 36 -8.52 -8.63 -9.82
CA GLY A 36 -9.09 -7.37 -10.32
C GLY A 36 -10.39 -7.54 -11.12
N GLU A 37 -10.63 -8.72 -11.70
CA GLU A 37 -11.84 -9.00 -12.47
C GLU A 37 -13.06 -9.33 -11.58
N ARG A 38 -12.83 -9.80 -10.36
CA ARG A 38 -13.90 -10.18 -9.43
C ARG A 38 -14.62 -8.99 -8.80
N ASP A 39 -13.88 -7.93 -8.51
CA ASP A 39 -14.39 -6.82 -7.69
C ASP A 39 -14.74 -5.56 -8.49
N HIS A 40 -14.59 -5.55 -9.81
CA HIS A 40 -14.95 -4.47 -10.76
C HIS A 40 -14.50 -3.03 -10.41
N GLU A 41 -13.68 -2.81 -9.36
CA GLU A 41 -13.78 -1.55 -8.68
C GLU A 41 -12.50 -0.72 -8.57
N ILE A 42 -11.35 -1.34 -8.37
CA ILE A 42 -10.09 -0.59 -8.31
C ILE A 42 -8.93 -1.47 -8.78
N SER A 43 -8.34 -1.12 -9.89
CA SER A 43 -7.08 -1.73 -10.32
C SER A 43 -5.96 -1.24 -9.41
N LEU A 44 -5.41 -2.14 -8.61
CA LEU A 44 -4.20 -1.89 -7.81
C LEU A 44 -3.00 -2.48 -8.57
N PRO A 45 -2.20 -1.64 -9.24
CA PRO A 45 -1.00 -2.10 -9.95
C PRO A 45 -0.09 -2.91 -9.04
N LEU A 46 0.65 -3.88 -9.56
CA LEU A 46 1.40 -4.91 -8.86
C LEU A 46 0.54 -6.03 -8.26
N LEU A 47 -0.55 -5.73 -7.58
CA LEU A 47 -1.39 -6.73 -6.93
C LEU A 47 -2.16 -7.55 -7.96
N THR A 48 -2.68 -6.88 -8.99
CA THR A 48 -3.52 -7.46 -10.05
C THR A 48 -2.79 -7.64 -11.37
N ASP A 49 -1.48 -7.44 -11.40
CA ASP A 49 -0.67 -7.59 -12.61
C ASP A 49 0.14 -8.90 -12.61
N ASP A 50 0.29 -9.48 -13.79
CA ASP A 50 1.21 -10.59 -14.05
C ASP A 50 2.52 -10.11 -14.70
N PRO A 51 3.59 -10.93 -14.70
CA PRO A 51 4.75 -10.68 -15.54
C PRO A 51 4.36 -10.58 -17.03
N PRO A 52 5.00 -9.67 -17.83
CA PRO A 52 6.16 -8.84 -17.48
C PRO A 52 5.81 -7.55 -16.72
N LYS A 53 4.57 -7.03 -16.79
CA LYS A 53 4.15 -5.76 -16.19
C LYS A 53 4.42 -5.70 -14.68
N HIS A 54 4.03 -6.75 -13.94
CA HIS A 54 4.34 -6.87 -12.51
C HIS A 54 5.85 -6.69 -12.23
N THR A 55 6.71 -7.36 -13.02
CA THR A 55 8.17 -7.31 -12.79
C THR A 55 8.72 -5.91 -13.01
N GLN A 56 8.21 -5.19 -14.00
CA GLN A 56 8.62 -3.83 -14.33
C GLN A 56 8.18 -2.83 -13.24
N LEU A 57 6.92 -2.89 -12.83
CA LEU A 57 6.39 -2.06 -11.72
C LEU A 57 7.13 -2.35 -10.40
N ARG A 58 7.40 -3.61 -10.11
CA ARG A 58 8.18 -4.00 -8.92
C ARG A 58 9.61 -3.44 -8.95
N ALA A 59 10.22 -3.35 -10.11
CA ALA A 59 11.55 -2.77 -10.26
C ALA A 59 11.57 -1.26 -9.93
N ILE A 60 10.48 -0.52 -10.19
CA ILE A 60 10.35 0.89 -9.80
C ILE A 60 10.42 1.03 -8.27
N VAL A 61 9.63 0.23 -7.57
CA VAL A 61 9.63 0.22 -6.09
C VAL A 61 11.01 -0.16 -5.56
N ASN A 62 11.60 -1.23 -6.09
CA ASN A 62 12.93 -1.69 -5.64
C ASN A 62 14.03 -0.63 -5.84
N LYS A 63 13.96 0.20 -6.88
CA LYS A 63 14.88 1.33 -7.08
C LYS A 63 14.72 2.43 -6.03
N ALA A 64 13.53 2.58 -5.46
CA ALA A 64 13.28 3.54 -4.38
C ALA A 64 13.80 3.04 -3.01
N PHE A 65 13.76 1.73 -2.77
CA PHE A 65 14.18 1.09 -1.52
C PHE A 65 15.64 0.61 -1.60
N THR A 66 16.57 1.52 -1.90
CA THR A 66 18.01 1.19 -1.89
C THR A 66 18.56 1.13 -0.46
N SER A 67 19.67 0.39 -0.27
CA SER A 67 20.38 0.38 1.02
C SER A 67 20.79 1.78 1.49
N LYS A 68 21.06 2.70 0.56
CA LYS A 68 21.38 4.10 0.87
C LYS A 68 20.16 4.83 1.43
N THR A 69 19.00 4.70 0.77
CA THR A 69 17.73 5.29 1.21
C THR A 69 17.34 4.75 2.59
N LEU A 70 17.42 3.43 2.79
CA LEU A 70 17.10 2.81 4.08
C LEU A 70 18.03 3.28 5.21
N LYS A 71 19.33 3.41 4.96
CA LYS A 71 20.26 3.93 5.96
C LYS A 71 20.01 5.41 6.30
N SER A 72 19.65 6.24 5.32
CA SER A 72 19.30 7.65 5.60
C SER A 72 18.04 7.77 6.44
N MET A 73 17.08 6.84 6.28
CA MET A 73 15.86 6.83 7.07
C MET A 73 16.03 6.28 8.49
N GLU A 74 17.10 5.54 8.78
CA GLU A 74 17.29 4.92 10.09
C GLU A 74 17.28 5.94 11.24
N LEU A 75 17.97 7.07 11.06
CA LEU A 75 18.00 8.14 12.05
C LEU A 75 16.62 8.80 12.21
N GLU A 76 15.94 9.06 11.09
CA GLU A 76 14.62 9.68 11.11
C GLU A 76 13.58 8.75 11.78
N VAL A 77 13.64 7.44 11.49
CA VAL A 77 12.75 6.45 12.15
C VAL A 77 13.04 6.39 13.65
N LYS A 78 14.31 6.41 14.06
CA LYS A 78 14.67 6.47 15.49
C LYS A 78 14.12 7.72 16.17
N ASP A 79 14.19 8.87 15.51
CA ASP A 79 13.64 10.13 16.01
C ASP A 79 12.11 10.08 16.12
N MET A 80 11.43 9.53 15.10
CA MET A 80 9.98 9.29 15.14
C MET A 80 9.59 8.40 16.32
N VAL A 81 10.30 7.28 16.53
CA VAL A 81 10.08 6.36 17.65
C VAL A 81 10.27 7.08 18.98
N SER A 82 11.40 7.78 19.18
CA SER A 82 11.66 8.53 20.42
C SER A 82 10.57 9.56 20.68
N THR A 83 10.20 10.33 19.65
CA THR A 83 9.14 11.35 19.77
C THR A 83 7.78 10.74 20.15
N MET A 84 7.44 9.56 19.64
CA MET A 84 6.20 8.87 19.99
C MET A 84 6.24 8.33 21.42
N LEU A 85 7.36 7.72 21.83
CA LEU A 85 7.54 7.17 23.17
C LEU A 85 7.56 8.29 24.25
N ASP A 86 8.19 9.42 23.97
CA ASP A 86 8.28 10.56 24.89
C ASP A 86 6.90 11.21 25.18
N ARG A 87 5.90 10.95 24.34
CA ARG A 87 4.52 11.42 24.55
C ARG A 87 3.70 10.51 25.47
N LEU A 88 4.17 9.29 25.73
CA LEU A 88 3.48 8.34 26.57
C LEU A 88 3.70 8.71 28.05
N ASP A 89 2.61 8.80 28.83
CA ASP A 89 2.73 8.98 30.29
C ASP A 89 2.99 7.61 30.95
N PRO A 90 4.16 7.40 31.57
CA PRO A 90 4.52 6.13 32.19
C PRO A 90 3.63 5.78 33.39
N ASN A 91 2.83 6.71 33.89
CA ASN A 91 1.95 6.52 35.06
C ASN A 91 0.50 6.22 34.65
N GLN A 92 0.20 6.16 33.36
CA GLN A 92 -1.14 5.87 32.85
C GLN A 92 -1.13 4.59 31.98
N PRO A 93 -2.25 3.87 31.90
CA PRO A 93 -2.40 2.83 30.88
C PRO A 93 -2.26 3.42 29.47
N VAL A 94 -1.48 2.76 28.62
CA VAL A 94 -1.21 3.18 27.25
C VAL A 94 -1.88 2.23 26.27
N ASP A 95 -2.62 2.73 25.30
CA ASP A 95 -3.04 1.96 24.14
C ASP A 95 -1.90 1.94 23.10
N ILE A 96 -1.06 0.92 23.21
CA ILE A 96 0.13 0.77 22.34
C ILE A 96 -0.25 0.72 20.85
N SER A 97 -1.45 0.26 20.52
CA SER A 97 -1.93 0.23 19.13
C SER A 97 -2.22 1.65 18.64
N ALA A 98 -3.04 2.39 19.36
CA ALA A 98 -3.44 3.74 18.97
C ALA A 98 -2.27 4.74 19.04
N ASP A 99 -1.40 4.60 20.07
CA ASP A 99 -0.37 5.59 20.38
C ASP A 99 0.97 5.29 19.66
N PHE A 100 1.21 4.06 19.22
CA PHE A 100 2.50 3.66 18.67
C PHE A 100 2.42 2.80 17.40
N THR A 101 1.79 1.58 17.44
CA THR A 101 1.93 0.64 16.31
C THR A 101 1.16 1.06 15.07
N ILE A 102 0.09 1.83 15.19
CA ILE A 102 -0.64 2.41 14.05
C ILE A 102 0.08 3.65 13.49
N PRO A 103 0.43 4.68 14.31
CA PRO A 103 1.00 5.90 13.76
C PRO A 103 2.43 5.75 13.22
N LEU A 104 3.24 4.82 13.72
CA LEU A 104 4.62 4.67 13.27
C LEU A 104 4.75 4.24 11.80
N PRO A 105 4.12 3.16 11.32
CA PRO A 105 4.15 2.79 9.91
C PRO A 105 3.61 3.89 8.98
N ILE A 106 2.52 4.56 9.41
CA ILE A 106 1.96 5.70 8.66
C ILE A 106 2.96 6.85 8.54
N ALA A 107 3.68 7.17 9.62
CA ALA A 107 4.72 8.20 9.58
C ALA A 107 5.84 7.84 8.61
N VAL A 108 6.31 6.60 8.65
CA VAL A 108 7.39 6.10 7.78
C VAL A 108 6.96 6.10 6.31
N ILE A 109 5.78 5.56 5.98
CA ILE A 109 5.32 5.53 4.57
C ILE A 109 5.01 6.95 4.05
N SER A 110 4.43 7.82 4.88
CA SER A 110 4.20 9.23 4.53
C SER A 110 5.50 9.94 4.17
N LYS A 111 6.54 9.73 4.98
CA LYS A 111 7.87 10.30 4.73
C LYS A 111 8.47 9.80 3.41
N LEU A 112 8.40 8.47 3.16
CA LEU A 112 8.84 7.88 1.90
C LEU A 112 8.11 8.44 0.69
N MET A 113 6.81 8.69 0.83
CA MET A 113 5.96 9.24 -0.22
C MET A 113 6.08 10.77 -0.34
N GLY A 114 6.82 11.45 0.55
CA GLY A 114 6.94 12.91 0.53
C GLY A 114 5.65 13.62 0.92
N ILE A 115 4.86 13.02 1.82
CA ILE A 115 3.57 13.56 2.27
C ILE A 115 3.68 14.03 3.71
N PRO A 116 3.09 15.20 4.07
CA PRO A 116 3.11 15.69 5.46
C PRO A 116 2.42 14.74 6.43
N PHE A 117 3.02 14.48 7.59
CA PHE A 117 2.47 13.64 8.66
C PHE A 117 1.13 14.14 9.21
N ALA A 118 0.81 15.42 9.00
CA ALA A 118 -0.51 15.98 9.35
C ALA A 118 -1.70 15.22 8.70
N LYS A 119 -1.43 14.44 7.63
CA LYS A 119 -2.42 13.58 6.95
C LYS A 119 -2.58 12.18 7.56
N LYS A 120 -1.95 11.88 8.69
CA LYS A 120 -1.94 10.53 9.29
C LYS A 120 -3.34 9.95 9.56
N ASP A 121 -4.29 10.78 10.01
CA ASP A 121 -5.65 10.34 10.34
C ASP A 121 -6.45 10.07 9.07
N ASP A 122 -6.26 10.86 8.01
CA ASP A 122 -6.81 10.60 6.68
C ASP A 122 -6.25 9.27 6.14
N PHE A 123 -4.94 9.05 6.26
CA PHE A 123 -4.28 7.84 5.78
C PHE A 123 -4.78 6.58 6.48
N LYS A 124 -4.96 6.64 7.81
CA LYS A 124 -5.56 5.53 8.57
C LYS A 124 -6.97 5.21 8.06
N ARG A 125 -7.81 6.23 7.97
CA ARG A 125 -9.20 6.10 7.51
C ARG A 125 -9.30 5.55 6.09
N TRP A 126 -8.46 6.04 5.16
CA TRP A 126 -8.43 5.54 3.78
C TRP A 126 -7.90 4.11 3.67
N SER A 127 -6.87 3.76 4.42
CA SER A 127 -6.35 2.39 4.49
C SER A 127 -7.42 1.41 4.97
N ASP A 128 -8.10 1.74 6.08
CA ASP A 128 -9.17 0.91 6.63
C ASP A 128 -10.34 0.75 5.64
N ALA A 129 -10.69 1.81 4.91
CA ALA A 129 -11.74 1.76 3.91
C ALA A 129 -11.38 0.83 2.74
N LEU A 130 -10.13 0.84 2.29
CA LEU A 130 -9.71 0.02 1.16
C LEU A 130 -9.50 -1.45 1.53
N THR A 131 -9.01 -1.73 2.74
CA THR A 131 -8.80 -3.10 3.22
C THR A 131 -10.06 -3.76 3.78
N GLY A 132 -11.12 -3.00 4.00
CA GLY A 132 -12.36 -3.50 4.59
C GLY A 132 -12.32 -3.67 6.10
N THR A 133 -11.32 -3.11 6.78
CA THR A 133 -11.19 -3.11 8.25
C THR A 133 -11.94 -1.94 8.91
N SER A 134 -12.53 -1.05 8.10
CA SER A 134 -13.39 0.03 8.58
C SER A 134 -14.69 -0.52 9.19
N SER A 135 -15.40 0.30 9.96
CA SER A 135 -16.72 -0.03 10.51
C SER A 135 -17.83 -0.16 9.44
N ALA A 136 -17.54 0.26 8.22
CA ALA A 136 -18.47 0.15 7.08
C ALA A 136 -18.55 -1.32 6.60
N ASN A 137 -19.77 -1.85 6.47
CA ASN A 137 -20.01 -3.25 6.17
C ASN A 137 -20.03 -3.56 4.67
N SER A 138 -20.21 -2.55 3.82
CA SER A 138 -20.25 -2.71 2.37
C SER A 138 -19.19 -1.86 1.66
N LEU A 139 -18.86 -2.25 0.44
CA LEU A 139 -17.96 -1.46 -0.40
C LEU A 139 -18.60 -0.10 -0.75
N GLU A 140 -19.92 -0.06 -0.98
CA GLU A 140 -20.65 1.18 -1.27
C GLU A 140 -20.47 2.21 -0.15
N GLU A 141 -20.52 1.79 1.11
CA GLU A 141 -20.30 2.65 2.27
C GLU A 141 -18.84 3.14 2.38
N ARG A 142 -17.87 2.37 1.87
CA ARG A 142 -16.43 2.68 1.89
C ARG A 142 -15.98 3.53 0.70
N MET A 143 -16.75 3.51 -0.40
CA MET A 143 -16.41 4.17 -1.65
C MET A 143 -16.07 5.67 -1.50
N PRO A 144 -16.78 6.47 -0.70
CA PRO A 144 -16.43 7.88 -0.50
C PRO A 144 -15.01 8.09 0.00
N GLN A 145 -14.53 7.29 0.97
CA GLN A 145 -13.16 7.39 1.49
C GLN A 145 -12.12 6.94 0.48
N ILE A 146 -12.45 5.92 -0.30
CA ILE A 146 -11.59 5.41 -1.37
C ILE A 146 -11.44 6.46 -2.47
N MET A 147 -12.53 7.11 -2.87
CA MET A 147 -12.52 8.19 -3.85
C MET A 147 -11.80 9.45 -3.35
N GLU A 148 -11.93 9.77 -2.06
CA GLU A 148 -11.19 10.87 -1.44
C GLU A 148 -9.68 10.61 -1.50
N MET A 149 -9.22 9.38 -1.18
CA MET A 149 -7.83 8.97 -1.30
C MET A 149 -7.33 9.06 -2.76
N ALA A 150 -8.11 8.57 -3.71
CA ALA A 150 -7.77 8.65 -5.13
C ALA A 150 -7.62 10.10 -5.59
N THR A 151 -8.56 10.98 -5.20
CA THR A 151 -8.53 12.41 -5.51
C THR A 151 -7.30 13.09 -4.89
N PHE A 152 -6.96 12.73 -3.66
CA PHE A 152 -5.76 13.24 -3.01
C PHE A 152 -4.50 12.88 -3.80
N PHE A 153 -4.28 11.60 -4.12
CA PHE A 153 -3.12 11.18 -4.90
C PHE A 153 -3.10 11.79 -6.30
N GLN A 154 -4.26 11.89 -6.94
CA GLN A 154 -4.38 12.55 -8.25
C GLN A 154 -3.94 14.02 -8.20
N SER A 155 -4.26 14.73 -7.12
CA SER A 155 -3.89 16.14 -6.95
C SER A 155 -2.38 16.38 -6.84
N LEU A 156 -1.61 15.36 -6.41
CA LEU A 156 -0.15 15.46 -6.26
C LEU A 156 0.60 15.28 -7.59
N ILE A 157 0.00 14.64 -8.59
CA ILE A 157 0.68 14.28 -9.85
C ILE A 157 1.19 15.52 -10.62
N PRO A 158 0.40 16.58 -10.84
CA PRO A 158 0.86 17.75 -11.58
C PRO A 158 2.05 18.44 -10.90
N GLU A 159 2.01 18.55 -9.59
CA GLU A 159 3.11 19.14 -8.81
C GLU A 159 4.40 18.34 -8.97
N ARG A 160 4.32 17.02 -8.81
CA ARG A 160 5.49 16.12 -8.93
C ARG A 160 6.04 16.02 -10.35
N ARG A 161 5.21 16.25 -11.37
CA ARG A 161 5.67 16.38 -12.77
C ARG A 161 6.46 17.66 -13.00
N GLN A 162 6.01 18.78 -12.42
CA GLN A 162 6.68 20.08 -12.57
C GLN A 162 7.93 20.20 -11.68
N ASN A 163 7.86 19.70 -10.45
CA ASN A 163 8.89 19.80 -9.43
C ASN A 163 9.18 18.42 -8.85
N PRO A 164 9.88 17.52 -9.56
CA PRO A 164 10.17 16.18 -9.09
C PRO A 164 11.09 16.21 -7.88
N GLY A 165 10.69 15.54 -6.80
CA GLY A 165 11.47 15.34 -5.60
C GLY A 165 12.20 13.99 -5.59
N GLU A 166 12.85 13.68 -4.46
CA GLU A 166 13.47 12.38 -4.20
C GLU A 166 12.48 11.35 -3.62
N ASP A 167 11.24 11.77 -3.37
CA ASP A 167 10.19 10.94 -2.79
C ASP A 167 9.69 9.86 -3.76
N LEU A 168 8.97 8.88 -3.20
CA LEU A 168 8.49 7.72 -3.95
C LEU A 168 7.42 8.10 -4.99
N ILE A 169 6.55 9.08 -4.68
CA ILE A 169 5.54 9.56 -5.64
C ILE A 169 6.22 10.17 -6.87
N SER A 170 7.24 11.02 -6.67
CA SER A 170 8.03 11.60 -7.77
C SER A 170 8.65 10.52 -8.66
N LYS A 171 9.19 9.45 -8.06
CA LYS A 171 9.79 8.33 -8.80
C LYS A 171 8.75 7.54 -9.60
N ILE A 172 7.55 7.34 -9.06
CA ILE A 172 6.46 6.67 -9.76
C ILE A 172 5.94 7.54 -10.91
N VAL A 173 5.77 8.84 -10.68
CA VAL A 173 5.32 9.80 -11.70
C VAL A 173 6.29 9.88 -12.89
N ALA A 174 7.59 9.73 -12.64
CA ALA A 174 8.64 9.72 -13.66
C ALA A 174 8.92 8.32 -14.26
N ALA A 175 8.21 7.29 -13.82
CA ALA A 175 8.49 5.93 -14.24
C ALA A 175 7.90 5.59 -15.61
N GLU A 176 8.60 4.70 -16.32
CA GLU A 176 8.15 4.14 -17.60
C GLU A 176 8.03 2.61 -17.50
N VAL A 177 7.00 2.08 -18.13
CA VAL A 177 6.73 0.66 -18.30
C VAL A 177 6.50 0.38 -19.78
N ASP A 178 7.27 -0.53 -20.37
CA ASP A 178 7.26 -0.85 -21.82
C ASP A 178 7.50 0.40 -22.71
N GLY A 179 8.36 1.34 -22.24
CA GLY A 179 8.67 2.58 -22.95
C GLY A 179 7.54 3.62 -22.92
N ARG A 180 6.52 3.43 -22.11
CA ARG A 180 5.38 4.33 -21.90
C ARG A 180 5.38 4.86 -20.47
N ALA A 181 5.19 6.16 -20.30
CA ALA A 181 4.91 6.74 -19.00
C ALA A 181 3.61 6.15 -18.42
N LEU A 182 3.54 6.02 -17.11
CA LEU A 182 2.32 5.60 -16.42
C LEU A 182 1.22 6.65 -16.60
N GLU A 183 0.00 6.19 -16.79
CA GLU A 183 -1.19 7.03 -16.81
C GLU A 183 -1.54 7.51 -15.40
N ASP A 184 -2.25 8.63 -15.26
CA ASP A 184 -2.58 9.21 -13.96
C ASP A 184 -3.29 8.23 -13.04
N MET A 185 -4.22 7.42 -13.58
CA MET A 185 -4.94 6.42 -12.79
C MET A 185 -4.05 5.22 -12.39
N GLU A 186 -3.06 4.86 -13.20
CA GLU A 186 -2.06 3.85 -12.82
C GLU A 186 -1.17 4.38 -11.66
N ILE A 187 -0.77 5.65 -11.72
CA ILE A 187 -0.01 6.33 -10.67
C ILE A 187 -0.84 6.40 -9.37
N VAL A 188 -2.12 6.78 -9.46
CA VAL A 188 -3.05 6.82 -8.32
C VAL A 188 -3.17 5.45 -7.67
N GLY A 189 -3.53 4.41 -8.45
CA GLY A 189 -3.67 3.06 -7.93
C GLY A 189 -2.37 2.53 -7.31
N PHE A 190 -1.22 2.88 -7.89
CA PHE A 190 0.08 2.49 -7.36
C PHE A 190 0.37 3.14 -6.00
N ASN A 191 0.09 4.44 -5.84
CA ASN A 191 0.25 5.14 -4.57
C ASN A 191 -0.72 4.64 -3.50
N MET A 192 -1.97 4.32 -3.87
CA MET A 192 -2.95 3.71 -2.98
C MET A 192 -2.45 2.35 -2.46
N LEU A 193 -1.94 1.49 -3.35
CA LEU A 193 -1.37 0.20 -2.95
C LEU A 193 -0.18 0.36 -1.99
N LEU A 194 0.74 1.28 -2.26
CA LEU A 194 1.91 1.50 -1.41
C LEU A 194 1.53 1.96 0.00
N LEU A 195 0.53 2.83 0.10
CA LEU A 195 0.02 3.26 1.40
C LEU A 195 -0.49 2.08 2.23
N ILE A 196 -1.31 1.22 1.63
CA ILE A 196 -1.88 0.05 2.31
C ILE A 196 -0.78 -0.94 2.69
N ALA A 197 0.07 -1.31 1.73
CA ALA A 197 1.12 -2.29 1.93
C ALA A 197 2.12 -1.86 3.01
N GLY A 198 2.38 -0.55 3.13
CA GLY A 198 3.28 0.00 4.13
C GLY A 198 2.66 0.14 5.53
N ASN A 199 1.35 0.24 5.61
CA ASN A 199 0.63 0.44 6.87
C ASN A 199 0.18 -0.90 7.50
N GLU A 200 -0.67 -1.64 6.83
CA GLU A 200 -1.42 -2.76 7.42
C GLU A 200 -0.53 -3.93 7.85
N THR A 201 0.43 -4.30 7.02
CA THR A 201 1.32 -5.44 7.31
C THR A 201 2.27 -5.21 8.49
N THR A 202 2.46 -3.96 8.89
CA THR A 202 3.35 -3.58 10.01
C THR A 202 2.55 -3.25 11.27
N THR A 203 1.32 -2.79 11.12
CA THR A 203 0.41 -2.45 12.24
C THR A 203 -0.17 -3.70 12.91
N ASN A 204 -0.52 -4.73 12.12
CA ASN A 204 -1.06 -6.01 12.56
C ASN A 204 0.09 -7.01 12.79
#